data_89bcf6dc818dab26eb8e766d6a4d7f5b
#
_entry.id   89bcf6dc818dab26eb8e766d6a4d7f5b
#
_cell.length_a   1.000
_cell.length_b   1.000
_cell.length_c   1.000
_cell.angle_alpha   90.00
_cell.angle_beta   90.00
_cell.angle_gamma   90.00
#
_symmetry.space_group_name_H-M   'P 1'
#
loop_
_entity.id
_entity.type
_entity.pdbx_description
1 polymer ?
#
loop_
_entity_poly.entity_id
_entity_poly.type
_entity_poly.pdbx_seq_one_letter_code
_entity_poly.pdbx_strand_id
1 'polypeptide(L)'
;MLKLCGFSVSNYYNKIKLTLMEKGIPFEEEVVYPSQDEAVTKDSPMGKVPFMRTDHGILTESQVLAEYLEDAYPQTPLYPADAFARAKCRELIEHIELNLELPARRLYPEVFFGSTVADDIKVEAEKQIVKGLKSLACLARFEPFIAGKEFTHADCAAWVHLPLITQATKKVYGRDFLEELLPAAKPYLKLISERPQAQKVGADRKAATEALMARMKK
;
A
#
# COMPACT_ATOMS: atom_id res chain seq x y z
N MET A 1 23.67 3.56 5.21
CA MET A 1 22.91 2.56 4.38
C MET A 1 21.44 2.57 4.80
N LEU A 2 20.49 2.51 3.84
CA LEU A 2 19.07 2.51 4.16
C LEU A 2 18.64 1.18 4.76
N LYS A 3 17.81 1.24 5.82
CA LYS A 3 17.21 0.05 6.42
C LYS A 3 15.69 0.24 6.53
N LEU A 4 14.94 -0.59 5.80
CA LEU A 4 13.49 -0.60 5.83
C LEU A 4 13.00 -1.50 6.96
N CYS A 5 12.32 -0.91 7.94
CA CYS A 5 11.83 -1.58 9.15
C CYS A 5 10.33 -1.85 9.03
N GLY A 6 9.94 -3.11 9.23
CA GLY A 6 8.55 -3.56 9.13
C GLY A 6 8.46 -5.04 8.78
N PHE A 7 7.38 -5.47 8.16
CA PHE A 7 7.18 -6.87 7.78
C PHE A 7 6.34 -7.01 6.52
N SER A 8 6.62 -8.02 5.72
CA SER A 8 6.11 -8.17 4.35
C SER A 8 4.61 -8.47 4.25
N VAL A 9 3.86 -8.63 5.35
CA VAL A 9 2.38 -8.69 5.30
C VAL A 9 1.78 -7.29 5.21
N SER A 10 2.48 -6.25 5.72
CA SER A 10 2.01 -4.88 5.67
C SER A 10 2.00 -4.33 4.25
N ASN A 11 0.84 -3.85 3.79
CA ASN A 11 0.68 -3.18 2.50
C ASN A 11 1.54 -1.91 2.42
N TYR A 12 1.57 -1.08 3.44
CA TYR A 12 2.40 0.13 3.48
C TYR A 12 3.90 -0.18 3.45
N TYR A 13 4.33 -1.27 4.11
CA TYR A 13 5.71 -1.76 3.99
C TYR A 13 6.04 -2.16 2.55
N ASN A 14 5.16 -2.93 1.93
CA ASN A 14 5.34 -3.39 0.55
C ASN A 14 5.30 -2.25 -0.48
N LYS A 15 4.55 -1.16 -0.23
CA LYS A 15 4.61 0.07 -1.03
C LYS A 15 6.04 0.60 -1.10
N ILE A 16 6.70 0.75 0.06
CA ILE A 16 8.07 1.29 0.12
C ILE A 16 9.10 0.28 -0.39
N LYS A 17 8.93 -1.01 -0.08
CA LYS A 17 9.79 -2.06 -0.62
C LYS A 17 9.76 -2.08 -2.14
N LEU A 18 8.57 -2.00 -2.75
CA LEU A 18 8.42 -1.91 -4.20
C LEU A 18 9.08 -0.64 -4.76
N THR A 19 8.86 0.52 -4.12
CA THR A 19 9.50 1.78 -4.47
C THR A 19 11.03 1.67 -4.50
N LEU A 20 11.64 1.13 -3.44
CA LEU A 20 13.09 0.93 -3.35
C LEU A 20 13.62 0.04 -4.49
N MET A 21 12.91 -1.06 -4.74
CA MET A 21 13.29 -2.01 -5.80
C MET A 21 13.13 -1.43 -7.20
N GLU A 22 12.06 -0.69 -7.48
CA GLU A 22 11.83 -0.03 -8.79
C GLU A 22 12.85 1.09 -9.06
N LYS A 23 13.26 1.79 -8.01
CA LYS A 23 14.34 2.80 -8.13
C LYS A 23 15.74 2.18 -8.16
N GLY A 24 15.90 0.87 -7.92
CA GLY A 24 17.20 0.20 -7.85
C GLY A 24 18.05 0.64 -6.66
N ILE A 25 17.44 1.11 -5.59
CA ILE A 25 18.12 1.59 -4.38
C ILE A 25 18.46 0.39 -3.48
N PRO A 26 19.73 0.16 -3.13
CA PRO A 26 20.10 -0.90 -2.18
C PRO A 26 19.64 -0.56 -0.76
N PHE A 27 19.09 -1.56 -0.08
CA PHE A 27 18.59 -1.43 1.29
C PHE A 27 18.66 -2.76 2.04
N GLU A 28 18.66 -2.69 3.36
CA GLU A 28 18.49 -3.83 4.25
C GLU A 28 17.03 -3.89 4.74
N GLU A 29 16.55 -5.10 5.02
CA GLU A 29 15.25 -5.31 5.65
C GLU A 29 15.44 -5.69 7.12
N GLU A 30 14.70 -5.03 8.03
CA GLU A 30 14.64 -5.38 9.44
C GLU A 30 13.19 -5.72 9.81
N VAL A 31 12.96 -6.95 10.28
CA VAL A 31 11.62 -7.40 10.67
C VAL A 31 11.21 -6.74 11.97
N VAL A 32 10.23 -5.86 11.89
CA VAL A 32 9.61 -5.18 13.03
C VAL A 32 8.09 -5.32 12.92
N TYR A 33 7.43 -5.72 14.00
CA TYR A 33 5.97 -5.73 14.08
C TYR A 33 5.45 -4.46 14.74
N PRO A 34 4.25 -3.97 14.36
CA PRO A 34 3.62 -2.84 15.06
C PRO A 34 3.48 -3.15 16.55
N SER A 35 3.89 -2.23 17.40
CA SER A 35 3.79 -2.36 18.86
C SER A 35 3.80 -0.99 19.54
N GLN A 36 3.20 -0.91 20.73
CA GLN A 36 3.31 0.26 21.61
C GLN A 36 4.50 0.16 22.58
N ASP A 37 5.33 -0.89 22.45
CA ASP A 37 6.54 -1.03 23.24
C ASP A 37 7.56 0.06 22.90
N GLU A 38 8.31 0.51 23.91
CA GLU A 38 9.34 1.53 23.76
C GLU A 38 10.40 1.16 22.70
N ALA A 39 10.68 -0.14 22.56
CA ALA A 39 11.59 -0.65 21.54
C ALA A 39 11.16 -0.27 20.09
N VAL A 40 9.87 -0.07 19.86
CA VAL A 40 9.34 0.36 18.56
C VAL A 40 9.00 1.84 18.57
N THR A 41 8.35 2.34 19.62
CA THR A 41 7.84 3.72 19.65
C THR A 41 8.93 4.78 19.69
N LYS A 42 10.14 4.46 20.18
CA LYS A 42 11.31 5.36 20.09
C LYS A 42 11.70 5.70 18.64
N ASP A 43 11.48 4.79 17.70
CA ASP A 43 11.80 4.95 16.28
C ASP A 43 10.56 5.31 15.45
N SER A 44 9.41 4.76 15.82
CA SER A 44 8.11 5.03 15.21
C SER A 44 7.11 5.43 16.30
N PRO A 45 6.94 6.74 16.59
CA PRO A 45 6.14 7.21 17.73
C PRO A 45 4.70 6.71 17.77
N MET A 46 4.11 6.40 16.61
CA MET A 46 2.78 5.79 16.52
C MET A 46 2.79 4.27 16.68
N GLY A 47 3.95 3.65 16.88
CA GLY A 47 4.10 2.19 16.96
C GLY A 47 3.74 1.46 15.67
N LYS A 48 3.80 2.15 14.52
CA LYS A 48 3.40 1.63 13.19
C LYS A 48 4.60 1.29 12.32
N VAL A 49 4.35 0.54 11.26
CA VAL A 49 5.31 0.20 10.20
C VAL A 49 4.72 0.53 8.83
N PRO A 50 5.55 0.87 7.81
CA PRO A 50 7.01 0.93 7.87
C PRO A 50 7.55 2.19 8.53
N PHE A 51 8.80 2.10 8.94
CA PHE A 51 9.68 3.24 9.13
C PHE A 51 11.04 2.93 8.50
N MET A 52 11.87 3.93 8.29
CA MET A 52 13.17 3.77 7.64
C MET A 52 14.26 4.42 8.47
N ARG A 53 15.33 3.67 8.72
CA ARG A 53 16.58 4.23 9.28
C ARG A 53 17.49 4.64 8.13
N THR A 54 17.98 5.85 8.19
CA THR A 54 18.92 6.47 7.25
C THR A 54 20.19 6.91 7.98
N ASP A 55 21.22 7.30 7.24
CA ASP A 55 22.44 7.88 7.84
C ASP A 55 22.18 9.27 8.49
N HIS A 56 21.03 9.89 8.23
CA HIS A 56 20.63 11.19 8.78
C HIS A 56 19.62 11.09 9.93
N GLY A 57 19.09 9.90 10.19
CA GLY A 57 18.06 9.68 11.23
C GLY A 57 16.94 8.78 10.74
N ILE A 58 15.83 8.78 11.47
CA ILE A 58 14.69 7.91 11.24
C ILE A 58 13.55 8.70 10.60
N LEU A 59 12.90 8.10 9.61
CA LEU A 59 11.70 8.63 8.96
C LEU A 59 10.54 7.64 9.13
N THR A 60 9.36 8.19 9.39
CA THR A 60 8.09 7.45 9.46
C THR A 60 7.13 7.93 8.37
N GLU A 61 5.95 7.35 8.29
CA GLU A 61 4.90 7.60 7.28
C GLU A 61 5.32 7.21 5.85
N SER A 62 4.64 6.22 5.29
CA SER A 62 5.03 5.62 4.01
C SER A 62 5.09 6.64 2.86
N GLN A 63 4.21 7.65 2.85
CA GLN A 63 4.28 8.68 1.82
C GLN A 63 5.50 9.58 1.98
N VAL A 64 5.86 9.94 3.23
CA VAL A 64 7.08 10.69 3.50
C VAL A 64 8.32 9.91 3.07
N LEU A 65 8.34 8.58 3.33
CA LEU A 65 9.43 7.72 2.85
C LEU A 65 9.54 7.72 1.33
N ALA A 66 8.42 7.65 0.61
CA ALA A 66 8.41 7.69 -0.85
C ALA A 66 8.93 9.04 -1.39
N GLU A 67 8.51 10.18 -0.80
CA GLU A 67 9.00 11.52 -1.16
C GLU A 67 10.50 11.66 -0.87
N TYR A 68 10.96 11.20 0.29
CA TYR A 68 12.39 11.22 0.61
C TYR A 68 13.22 10.41 -0.39
N LEU A 69 12.76 9.21 -0.77
CA LEU A 69 13.45 8.38 -1.75
C LEU A 69 13.45 9.02 -3.15
N GLU A 70 12.42 9.77 -3.49
CA GLU A 70 12.38 10.51 -4.76
C GLU A 70 13.39 11.64 -4.79
N ASP A 71 13.46 12.43 -3.73
CA ASP A 71 14.35 13.59 -3.65
C ASP A 71 15.83 13.19 -3.45
N ALA A 72 16.09 12.20 -2.59
CA ALA A 72 17.45 11.75 -2.28
C ALA A 72 18.07 10.85 -3.35
N TYR A 73 17.27 10.19 -4.19
CA TYR A 73 17.71 9.27 -5.25
C TYR A 73 17.02 9.58 -6.59
N PRO A 74 17.34 10.73 -7.21
CA PRO A 74 16.64 11.21 -8.41
C PRO A 74 16.99 10.47 -9.71
N GLN A 75 17.93 9.51 -9.71
CA GLN A 75 18.43 8.83 -10.91
C GLN A 75 17.35 8.02 -11.64
N THR A 76 16.41 7.44 -10.89
CA THR A 76 15.27 6.68 -11.42
C THR A 76 14.00 7.30 -10.84
N PRO A 77 13.47 8.39 -11.43
CA PRO A 77 12.30 9.08 -10.90
C PRO A 77 11.04 8.21 -11.05
N LEU A 78 10.21 8.19 -10.03
CA LEU A 78 8.87 7.60 -10.03
C LEU A 78 7.76 8.66 -9.97
N TYR A 79 8.11 9.94 -10.04
CA TYR A 79 7.18 11.03 -10.31
C TYR A 79 7.44 11.65 -11.68
N PRO A 80 6.39 12.09 -12.39
CA PRO A 80 6.55 12.92 -13.59
C PRO A 80 7.36 14.18 -13.33
N ALA A 81 8.12 14.64 -14.32
CA ALA A 81 8.88 15.88 -14.24
C ALA A 81 7.97 17.13 -14.22
N ASP A 82 6.87 17.10 -14.97
CA ASP A 82 5.86 18.16 -14.97
C ASP A 82 5.18 18.29 -13.61
N ALA A 83 5.09 19.51 -13.09
CA ALA A 83 4.57 19.78 -11.76
C ALA A 83 3.09 19.40 -11.60
N PHE A 84 2.27 19.62 -12.64
CA PHE A 84 0.85 19.28 -12.58
C PHE A 84 0.64 17.76 -12.67
N ALA A 85 1.35 17.08 -13.57
CA ALA A 85 1.31 15.61 -13.66
C ALA A 85 1.82 14.95 -12.37
N ARG A 86 2.86 15.51 -11.74
CA ARG A 86 3.33 15.09 -10.41
C ARG A 86 2.27 15.28 -9.33
N ALA A 87 1.57 16.41 -9.33
CA ALA A 87 0.46 16.65 -8.41
C ALA A 87 -0.69 15.65 -8.62
N LYS A 88 -1.02 15.33 -9.88
CA LYS A 88 -2.02 14.28 -10.20
C LYS A 88 -1.61 12.89 -9.72
N CYS A 89 -0.31 12.56 -9.78
CA CYS A 89 0.20 11.31 -9.22
C CYS A 89 0.00 11.27 -7.70
N ARG A 90 0.34 12.36 -6.99
CA ARG A 90 0.11 12.48 -5.53
C ARG A 90 -1.37 12.43 -5.18
N GLU A 91 -2.23 13.09 -5.95
CA GLU A 91 -3.69 13.04 -5.78
C GLU A 91 -4.22 11.61 -5.83
N LEU A 92 -3.72 10.78 -6.75
CA LEU A 92 -4.08 9.36 -6.84
C LEU A 92 -3.64 8.59 -5.59
N ILE A 93 -2.41 8.81 -5.11
CA ILE A 93 -1.90 8.15 -3.90
C ILE A 93 -2.75 8.50 -2.69
N GLU A 94 -2.94 9.80 -2.43
CA GLU A 94 -3.75 10.29 -1.31
C GLU A 94 -5.19 9.76 -1.40
N HIS A 95 -5.75 9.74 -2.61
CA HIS A 95 -7.11 9.25 -2.82
C HIS A 95 -7.21 7.75 -2.48
N ILE A 96 -6.26 6.93 -2.93
CA ILE A 96 -6.24 5.48 -2.65
C ILE A 96 -6.07 5.24 -1.15
N GLU A 97 -5.14 5.95 -0.50
CA GLU A 97 -4.84 5.71 0.91
C GLU A 97 -5.95 6.24 1.83
N LEU A 98 -6.40 7.48 1.64
CA LEU A 98 -7.37 8.12 2.54
C LEU A 98 -8.82 7.68 2.28
N ASN A 99 -9.21 7.48 1.02
CA ASN A 99 -10.60 7.26 0.64
C ASN A 99 -10.95 5.80 0.31
N LEU A 100 -9.95 4.91 0.23
CA LEU A 100 -10.18 3.49 -0.01
C LEU A 100 -9.53 2.62 1.08
N GLU A 101 -8.22 2.75 1.28
CA GLU A 101 -7.50 1.90 2.22
C GLU A 101 -7.93 2.14 3.67
N LEU A 102 -7.99 3.40 4.12
CA LEU A 102 -8.39 3.70 5.49
C LEU A 102 -9.84 3.28 5.80
N PRO A 103 -10.85 3.53 4.94
CA PRO A 103 -12.18 2.97 5.14
C PRO A 103 -12.20 1.43 5.18
N ALA A 104 -11.51 0.76 4.25
CA ALA A 104 -11.43 -0.70 4.21
C ALA A 104 -10.69 -1.28 5.43
N ARG A 105 -9.70 -0.58 5.95
CA ARG A 105 -8.94 -0.96 7.15
C ARG A 105 -9.82 -1.12 8.39
N ARG A 106 -10.92 -0.40 8.46
CA ARG A 106 -11.90 -0.55 9.55
C ARG A 106 -12.56 -1.94 9.57
N LEU A 107 -12.53 -2.64 8.43
CA LEU A 107 -13.06 -4.00 8.27
C LEU A 107 -12.02 -5.08 8.56
N TYR A 108 -10.70 -4.76 8.58
CA TYR A 108 -9.60 -5.72 8.71
C TYR A 108 -9.68 -6.61 9.97
N PRO A 109 -10.18 -6.16 11.13
CA PRO A 109 -10.39 -7.05 12.26
C PRO A 109 -11.24 -8.27 11.91
N GLU A 110 -12.30 -8.10 11.12
CA GLU A 110 -13.17 -9.20 10.67
C GLU A 110 -12.56 -9.97 9.48
N VAL A 111 -11.89 -9.26 8.57
CA VAL A 111 -11.35 -9.87 7.35
C VAL A 111 -10.17 -10.79 7.66
N PHE A 112 -9.25 -10.37 8.55
CA PHE A 112 -7.95 -11.02 8.72
C PHE A 112 -7.72 -11.61 10.12
N PHE A 113 -8.46 -11.14 11.14
CA PHE A 113 -8.17 -11.48 12.55
C PHE A 113 -9.30 -12.20 13.28
N GLY A 114 -10.36 -12.58 12.56
CA GLY A 114 -11.47 -13.36 13.11
C GLY A 114 -12.36 -12.63 14.13
N SER A 115 -12.20 -11.31 14.26
CA SER A 115 -13.05 -10.46 15.08
C SER A 115 -14.35 -10.14 14.34
N THR A 116 -15.36 -9.61 15.06
CA THR A 116 -16.58 -9.06 14.45
C THR A 116 -16.51 -7.54 14.46
N VAL A 117 -16.80 -6.92 13.32
CA VAL A 117 -16.92 -5.46 13.18
C VAL A 117 -18.40 -5.08 13.36
N ALA A 118 -18.68 -4.01 14.09
CA ALA A 118 -20.04 -3.51 14.32
C ALA A 118 -20.73 -3.09 13.00
N ASP A 119 -22.03 -3.30 12.89
CA ASP A 119 -22.77 -3.11 11.63
C ASP A 119 -22.80 -1.65 11.16
N ASP A 120 -22.83 -0.68 12.07
CA ASP A 120 -22.74 0.74 11.76
C ASP A 120 -21.39 1.09 11.10
N ILE A 121 -20.28 0.47 11.55
CA ILE A 121 -18.97 0.61 10.94
C ILE A 121 -18.97 0.01 9.53
N LYS A 122 -19.59 -1.18 9.35
CA LYS A 122 -19.71 -1.81 8.02
C LYS A 122 -20.49 -0.93 7.06
N VAL A 123 -21.65 -0.42 7.48
CA VAL A 123 -22.48 0.47 6.65
C VAL A 123 -21.74 1.74 6.25
N GLU A 124 -21.00 2.36 7.16
CA GLU A 124 -20.24 3.55 6.87
C GLU A 124 -19.03 3.26 5.96
N ALA A 125 -18.30 2.17 6.20
CA ALA A 125 -17.19 1.75 5.37
C ALA A 125 -17.65 1.43 3.94
N GLU A 126 -18.81 0.77 3.76
CA GLU A 126 -19.39 0.51 2.44
C GLU A 126 -19.61 1.80 1.66
N LYS A 127 -20.29 2.78 2.26
CA LYS A 127 -20.56 4.08 1.63
C LYS A 127 -19.28 4.78 1.20
N GLN A 128 -18.26 4.79 2.09
CA GLN A 128 -16.99 5.44 1.82
C GLN A 128 -16.22 4.73 0.71
N ILE A 129 -16.11 3.40 0.74
CA ILE A 129 -15.43 2.60 -0.29
C ILE A 129 -16.12 2.78 -1.65
N VAL A 130 -17.45 2.69 -1.72
CA VAL A 130 -18.21 2.89 -2.97
C VAL A 130 -17.98 4.29 -3.54
N LYS A 131 -18.06 5.33 -2.71
CA LYS A 131 -17.76 6.71 -3.11
C LYS A 131 -16.31 6.85 -3.59
N GLY A 132 -15.36 6.28 -2.84
CA GLY A 132 -13.95 6.30 -3.18
C GLY A 132 -13.65 5.62 -4.52
N LEU A 133 -14.23 4.44 -4.80
CA LEU A 133 -14.04 3.73 -6.08
C LEU A 133 -14.63 4.51 -7.25
N LYS A 134 -15.82 5.08 -7.10
CA LYS A 134 -16.43 5.94 -8.14
C LYS A 134 -15.58 7.17 -8.44
N SER A 135 -15.00 7.77 -7.41
CA SER A 135 -14.10 8.92 -7.56
C SER A 135 -12.76 8.49 -8.20
N LEU A 136 -12.18 7.36 -7.80
CA LEU A 136 -10.97 6.84 -8.42
C LEU A 136 -11.18 6.53 -9.91
N ALA A 137 -12.35 6.05 -10.31
CA ALA A 137 -12.71 5.83 -11.71
C ALA A 137 -12.67 7.12 -12.56
N CYS A 138 -12.90 8.29 -11.95
CA CYS A 138 -12.78 9.59 -12.62
C CYS A 138 -11.32 10.10 -12.68
N LEU A 139 -10.46 9.66 -11.76
CA LEU A 139 -9.08 10.15 -11.63
C LEU A 139 -8.06 9.27 -12.38
N ALA A 140 -8.26 7.95 -12.34
CA ALA A 140 -7.35 6.98 -12.91
C ALA A 140 -7.47 6.89 -14.43
N ARG A 141 -6.34 6.65 -15.12
CA ARG A 141 -6.29 6.53 -16.59
C ARG A 141 -6.17 5.11 -17.08
N PHE A 142 -5.33 4.28 -16.42
CA PHE A 142 -5.00 2.90 -16.83
C PHE A 142 -4.52 2.79 -18.29
N GLU A 143 -3.53 3.65 -18.69
CA GLU A 143 -2.97 3.76 -20.06
C GLU A 143 -1.44 3.56 -20.14
N PRO A 144 -0.84 2.42 -19.83
CA PRO A 144 -1.38 1.25 -19.14
C PRO A 144 -1.29 1.37 -17.61
N PHE A 145 -0.65 2.43 -17.06
CA PHE A 145 -0.48 2.65 -15.63
C PHE A 145 -1.56 3.58 -15.08
N ILE A 146 -1.72 3.58 -13.76
CA ILE A 146 -2.84 4.29 -13.12
C ILE A 146 -2.83 5.80 -13.38
N ALA A 147 -1.63 6.41 -13.48
CA ALA A 147 -1.47 7.84 -13.77
C ALA A 147 -1.32 8.14 -15.28
N GLY A 148 -1.20 7.13 -16.14
CA GLY A 148 -1.04 7.29 -17.59
C GLY A 148 -0.01 6.34 -18.20
N LYS A 149 1.00 6.88 -18.92
CA LYS A 149 1.91 6.08 -19.74
C LYS A 149 3.10 5.49 -18.99
N GLU A 150 3.47 6.05 -17.85
CA GLU A 150 4.68 5.68 -17.10
C GLU A 150 4.31 5.07 -15.74
N PHE A 151 5.12 4.11 -15.29
CA PHE A 151 5.03 3.57 -13.94
C PHE A 151 5.47 4.63 -12.93
N THR A 152 4.67 4.83 -11.88
CA THR A 152 4.87 5.89 -10.89
C THR A 152 4.69 5.38 -9.45
N HIS A 153 4.95 6.24 -8.46
CA HIS A 153 4.59 5.97 -7.06
C HIS A 153 3.10 5.65 -6.86
N ALA A 154 2.21 6.17 -7.72
CA ALA A 154 0.79 5.84 -7.66
C ALA A 154 0.53 4.36 -7.97
N ASP A 155 1.35 3.74 -8.84
CA ASP A 155 1.26 2.32 -9.14
C ASP A 155 1.75 1.47 -7.96
N CYS A 156 2.80 1.92 -7.26
CA CYS A 156 3.25 1.27 -6.03
C CYS A 156 2.13 1.25 -4.97
N ALA A 157 1.45 2.38 -4.78
CA ALA A 157 0.32 2.47 -3.84
C ALA A 157 -0.88 1.62 -4.31
N ALA A 158 -1.29 1.75 -5.56
CA ALA A 158 -2.44 1.04 -6.11
C ALA A 158 -2.26 -0.49 -6.03
N TRP A 159 -1.09 -1.00 -6.40
CA TRP A 159 -0.82 -2.43 -6.43
C TRP A 159 -0.88 -3.08 -5.04
N VAL A 160 -0.47 -2.38 -4.00
CA VAL A 160 -0.50 -2.94 -2.63
C VAL A 160 -1.85 -2.75 -1.95
N HIS A 161 -2.62 -1.71 -2.29
CA HIS A 161 -3.85 -1.35 -1.58
C HIS A 161 -5.13 -1.88 -2.26
N LEU A 162 -5.26 -1.78 -3.57
CA LEU A 162 -6.50 -2.15 -4.27
C LEU A 162 -6.89 -3.63 -4.08
N PRO A 163 -5.96 -4.62 -4.08
CA PRO A 163 -6.34 -6.01 -3.81
C PRO A 163 -6.94 -6.24 -2.41
N LEU A 164 -6.59 -5.39 -1.42
CA LEU A 164 -7.17 -5.48 -0.09
C LEU A 164 -8.61 -4.99 -0.05
N ILE A 165 -8.98 -4.06 -0.93
CA ILE A 165 -10.39 -3.63 -1.09
C ILE A 165 -11.22 -4.82 -1.56
N THR A 166 -10.77 -5.54 -2.60
CA THR A 166 -11.42 -6.78 -3.06
C THR A 166 -11.58 -7.79 -1.92
N GLN A 167 -10.50 -8.06 -1.15
CA GLN A 167 -10.56 -9.02 -0.05
C GLN A 167 -11.55 -8.59 1.03
N ALA A 168 -11.52 -7.32 1.42
CA ALA A 168 -12.40 -6.78 2.45
C ALA A 168 -13.86 -6.81 2.02
N THR A 169 -14.16 -6.34 0.81
CA THR A 169 -15.55 -6.26 0.34
C THR A 169 -16.14 -7.62 0.04
N LYS A 170 -15.39 -8.56 -0.52
CA LYS A 170 -15.84 -9.96 -0.67
C LYS A 170 -16.12 -10.64 0.65
N LYS A 171 -15.24 -10.45 1.65
CA LYS A 171 -15.41 -11.11 2.95
C LYS A 171 -16.60 -10.57 3.73
N VAL A 172 -16.78 -9.25 3.76
CA VAL A 172 -17.79 -8.59 4.61
C VAL A 172 -19.15 -8.46 3.93
N TYR A 173 -19.16 -8.17 2.61
CA TYR A 173 -20.41 -7.90 1.87
C TYR A 173 -20.77 -8.97 0.83
N GLY A 174 -19.89 -9.99 0.63
CA GLY A 174 -20.11 -11.02 -0.38
C GLY A 174 -19.96 -10.52 -1.83
N ARG A 175 -19.40 -9.31 -2.04
CA ARG A 175 -19.32 -8.64 -3.35
C ARG A 175 -17.92 -8.06 -3.56
N ASP A 176 -17.45 -8.04 -4.80
CA ASP A 176 -16.20 -7.37 -5.20
C ASP A 176 -16.48 -5.97 -5.70
N PHE A 177 -16.43 -4.98 -4.82
CA PHE A 177 -16.69 -3.59 -5.20
C PHE A 177 -15.63 -3.04 -6.18
N LEU A 178 -14.39 -3.53 -6.13
CA LEU A 178 -13.37 -3.12 -7.10
C LEU A 178 -13.73 -3.61 -8.50
N GLU A 179 -14.13 -4.87 -8.66
CA GLU A 179 -14.52 -5.44 -9.94
C GLU A 179 -15.81 -4.78 -10.49
N GLU A 180 -16.78 -4.49 -9.60
CA GLU A 180 -18.06 -3.89 -9.98
C GLU A 180 -17.93 -2.41 -10.40
N LEU A 181 -17.12 -1.62 -9.70
CA LEU A 181 -17.07 -0.16 -9.85
C LEU A 181 -15.83 0.35 -10.58
N LEU A 182 -14.79 -0.48 -10.70
CA LEU A 182 -13.54 -0.13 -11.36
C LEU A 182 -12.94 -1.35 -12.10
N PRO A 183 -13.66 -1.94 -13.06
CA PRO A 183 -13.27 -3.18 -13.74
C PRO A 183 -11.91 -3.08 -14.44
N ALA A 184 -11.48 -1.88 -14.87
CA ALA A 184 -10.17 -1.64 -15.46
C ALA A 184 -8.99 -1.91 -14.48
N ALA A 185 -9.24 -1.91 -13.18
CA ALA A 185 -8.22 -2.22 -12.19
C ALA A 185 -7.71 -3.67 -12.28
N LYS A 186 -8.54 -4.63 -12.70
CA LYS A 186 -8.17 -6.06 -12.75
C LYS A 186 -7.05 -6.37 -13.75
N PRO A 187 -7.16 -6.02 -15.05
CA PRO A 187 -6.07 -6.20 -16.00
C PRO A 187 -4.85 -5.36 -15.65
N TYR A 188 -5.05 -4.15 -15.12
CA TYR A 188 -3.97 -3.30 -14.63
C TYR A 188 -3.17 -3.94 -13.48
N LEU A 189 -3.82 -4.44 -12.45
CA LEU A 189 -3.15 -5.11 -11.32
C LEU A 189 -2.39 -6.36 -11.79
N LYS A 190 -2.91 -7.07 -12.78
CA LYS A 190 -2.20 -8.18 -13.42
C LYS A 190 -0.94 -7.70 -14.11
N LEU A 191 -1.01 -6.63 -14.91
CA LEU A 191 0.15 -6.02 -15.57
C LEU A 191 1.24 -5.65 -14.57
N ILE A 192 0.89 -4.97 -13.47
CA ILE A 192 1.88 -4.61 -12.44
C ILE A 192 2.48 -5.87 -11.79
N SER A 193 1.66 -6.91 -11.54
CA SER A 193 2.13 -8.17 -10.93
C SER A 193 3.11 -8.95 -11.82
N GLU A 194 3.19 -8.67 -13.11
CA GLU A 194 4.15 -9.27 -14.04
C GLU A 194 5.55 -8.62 -13.97
N ARG A 195 5.69 -7.48 -13.31
CA ARG A 195 6.99 -6.81 -13.12
C ARG A 195 7.87 -7.63 -12.16
N PRO A 196 9.17 -7.81 -12.45
CA PRO A 196 10.07 -8.61 -11.60
C PRO A 196 10.09 -8.17 -10.14
N GLN A 197 10.08 -6.86 -9.89
CA GLN A 197 10.08 -6.29 -8.55
C GLN A 197 8.78 -6.61 -7.81
N ALA A 198 7.64 -6.47 -8.48
CA ALA A 198 6.32 -6.82 -7.91
C ALA A 198 6.22 -8.34 -7.62
N GLN A 199 6.74 -9.19 -8.50
CA GLN A 199 6.81 -10.64 -8.27
C GLN A 199 7.61 -10.96 -7.00
N LYS A 200 8.78 -10.34 -6.80
CA LYS A 200 9.60 -10.55 -5.60
C LYS A 200 8.87 -10.09 -4.35
N VAL A 201 8.31 -8.88 -4.34
CA VAL A 201 7.53 -8.37 -3.20
C VAL A 201 6.32 -9.26 -2.91
N GLY A 202 5.63 -9.72 -3.96
CA GLY A 202 4.50 -10.64 -3.84
C GLY A 202 4.87 -12.00 -3.25
N ALA A 203 6.01 -12.57 -3.67
CA ALA A 203 6.54 -13.82 -3.12
C ALA A 203 6.89 -13.69 -1.63
N ASP A 204 7.57 -12.61 -1.25
CA ASP A 204 7.93 -12.33 0.14
C ASP A 204 6.69 -12.12 1.02
N ARG A 205 5.68 -11.40 0.49
CA ARG A 205 4.38 -11.23 1.17
C ARG A 205 3.68 -12.57 1.40
N LYS A 206 3.66 -13.43 0.40
CA LYS A 206 3.05 -14.77 0.50
C LYS A 206 3.72 -15.59 1.60
N ALA A 207 5.04 -15.70 1.56
CA ALA A 207 5.82 -16.44 2.56
C ALA A 207 5.60 -15.89 3.98
N ALA A 208 5.63 -14.56 4.16
CA ALA A 208 5.38 -13.92 5.45
C ALA A 208 3.95 -14.15 5.96
N THR A 209 2.96 -14.15 5.07
CA THR A 209 1.56 -14.42 5.42
C THR A 209 1.37 -15.87 5.88
N GLU A 210 1.96 -16.84 5.18
CA GLU A 210 1.93 -18.25 5.55
C GLU A 210 2.59 -18.48 6.93
N ALA A 211 3.74 -17.84 7.17
CA ALA A 211 4.45 -17.91 8.46
C ALA A 211 3.62 -17.29 9.61
N LEU A 212 2.95 -16.15 9.36
CA LEU A 212 2.07 -15.50 10.35
C LEU A 212 0.87 -16.40 10.68
N MET A 213 0.20 -16.95 9.68
CA MET A 213 -0.94 -17.85 9.88
C MET A 213 -0.55 -19.13 10.65
N ALA A 214 0.64 -19.67 10.41
CA ALA A 214 1.14 -20.82 11.14
C ALA A 214 1.38 -20.52 12.63
N ARG A 215 1.79 -19.28 12.98
CA ARG A 215 1.95 -18.82 14.37
C ARG A 215 0.61 -18.63 15.09
N MET A 216 -0.41 -18.13 14.38
CA MET A 216 -1.74 -17.90 14.97
C MET A 216 -2.53 -19.17 15.24
N LYS A 217 -2.14 -20.32 14.66
CA LYS A 217 -2.76 -21.63 14.87
C LYS A 217 -2.17 -22.41 16.07
N LYS A 218 -1.07 -21.93 16.64
CA LYS A 218 -0.41 -22.49 17.84
C LYS A 218 -0.86 -21.75 19.09
#